data_183200f61dfdb19eb7a584b909482607
#
_entry.id   183200f61dfdb19eb7a584b909482607
#
_cell.length_a   1.000
_cell.length_b   1.000
_cell.length_c   1.000
_cell.angle_alpha   90.00
_cell.angle_beta   90.00
_cell.angle_gamma   90.00
#
_symmetry.space_group_name_H-M   'P 1'
#
loop_
_entity.id
_entity.type
_entity.pdbx_description
1 polymer ?
#
loop_
_entity_poly.entity_id
_entity_poly.type
_entity_poly.pdbx_seq_one_letter_code
_entity_poly.pdbx_strand_id
1 'polypeptide(L)'
;LFQALSLVAVLCGLTVFSRGKASLTQVAEGAAADFFDPQRLSYEPDFYQPQIDAFLKQQPGVLKGTTFPFADHTETLADVLVSQGALYSLNPKIVLALLEQQSQLLSDPNPSPETLALALNLKGKNQSSLGLLRQLRLGVIELRHGLRDYADAVADGRPLPDLVFQDDAKQPPPEGMSLGRYTLARMLAKTITDTTQLPRKLATFQQVYTKLFGDPRQSPQGWPKPAEPFLIRPMTKAAMVTSFFDHDNPLLSQNGSLLSYWGQKTNTLYYDGHSGWDYALKAPDLVLAAAGGKVVFADYSNDGCATYAQAVILEHGNGYRTFYWHLSEIRVQAGEQVQPGTILGVAGESGCAIGPHLHFQVQYLGRDVDPFGWCGAKEDAWEHNPAGQISVWLWANVPSPCGEPTGGTVIVDDGSEGFVKRGEWQQSPIGYGNGALYTASVASEVNRPPWVVCSLGLPPIVVWKPSLPNAGSYRVLAYIPYYLNGLEDSPDMHYQIHHQEGETEVVVDATVNANSWADLGTYNFNPAQIPFVSLSGATAQAGSG
;
A
#
# COMPACT_ATOMS: atom_id res chain seq x y z
N LEU A 1 51.42 50.76 23.84
CA LEU A 1 50.72 50.50 25.13
C LEU A 1 49.78 49.32 24.95
N PHE A 2 50.21 48.22 25.57
CA PHE A 2 49.42 46.98 25.64
C PHE A 2 48.38 47.07 26.74
N GLN A 3 47.17 46.68 26.51
CA GLN A 3 46.25 46.20 27.54
C GLN A 3 45.65 44.89 27.16
N ALA A 4 45.89 43.91 28.02
CA ALA A 4 45.31 42.54 27.91
C ALA A 4 43.85 42.55 28.31
N LEU A 5 42.99 41.90 27.51
CA LEU A 5 41.65 41.55 27.89
C LEU A 5 41.57 40.04 28.13
N SER A 6 41.22 39.69 29.36
CA SER A 6 40.97 38.32 29.78
C SER A 6 39.67 37.77 29.17
N LEU A 7 39.78 36.65 28.49
CA LEU A 7 38.63 35.92 27.96
C LEU A 7 38.09 34.99 29.07
N VAL A 8 36.88 35.25 29.55
CA VAL A 8 36.14 34.32 30.41
C VAL A 8 35.37 33.37 29.49
N ALA A 9 35.82 32.13 29.43
CA ALA A 9 35.11 31.07 28.75
C ALA A 9 33.95 30.56 29.62
N VAL A 10 32.72 30.86 29.23
CA VAL A 10 31.53 30.21 29.77
C VAL A 10 31.33 28.92 28.99
N LEU A 11 31.63 27.79 29.62
CA LEU A 11 31.26 26.46 29.13
C LEU A 11 29.74 26.28 29.28
N CYS A 12 28.97 26.53 28.21
CA CYS A 12 27.62 25.99 28.09
C CYS A 12 27.74 24.51 27.71
N GLY A 13 27.49 23.64 28.67
CA GLY A 13 27.33 22.22 28.43
C GLY A 13 26.12 21.96 27.55
N LEU A 14 26.37 21.67 26.29
CA LEU A 14 25.37 21.05 25.39
C LEU A 14 25.21 19.60 25.84
N THR A 15 24.19 19.33 26.65
CA THR A 15 23.66 18.00 26.81
C THR A 15 22.97 17.63 25.50
N VAL A 16 23.65 16.87 24.66
CA VAL A 16 23.07 16.18 23.54
C VAL A 16 22.11 15.14 24.11
N PHE A 17 20.83 15.46 24.14
CA PHE A 17 19.80 14.45 24.29
C PHE A 17 19.78 13.60 22.99
N SER A 18 20.45 12.47 23.06
CA SER A 18 20.20 11.37 22.15
C SER A 18 18.74 10.96 22.38
N ARG A 19 17.84 11.42 21.49
CA ARG A 19 16.51 10.85 21.39
C ARG A 19 16.67 9.41 20.89
N GLY A 20 16.70 8.49 21.84
CA GLY A 20 16.58 7.07 21.54
C GLY A 20 15.31 6.83 20.72
N LYS A 21 15.41 6.00 19.70
CA LYS A 21 14.27 5.47 18.95
C LYS A 21 13.28 4.92 19.97
N ALA A 22 12.18 5.64 20.20
CA ALA A 22 11.07 5.11 20.96
C ALA A 22 10.43 4.03 20.07
N SER A 23 10.76 2.79 20.36
CA SER A 23 10.00 1.65 19.88
C SER A 23 8.54 1.84 20.30
N LEU A 24 7.57 1.52 19.44
CA LEU A 24 6.13 1.53 19.72
C LEU A 24 5.75 0.77 21.01
N THR A 25 6.67 0.04 21.62
CA THR A 25 6.52 -0.62 22.92
C THR A 25 6.69 0.33 24.11
N GLN A 26 7.18 1.57 23.96
CA GLN A 26 7.41 2.49 25.09
C GLN A 26 6.28 3.50 25.36
N VAL A 27 5.26 3.59 24.50
CA VAL A 27 4.08 4.45 24.76
C VAL A 27 3.08 3.79 25.72
N ALA A 28 3.30 2.53 26.10
CA ALA A 28 2.32 1.70 26.83
C ALA A 28 2.53 1.57 28.34
N GLU A 29 3.51 2.18 28.97
CA GLU A 29 3.77 1.96 30.43
C GLU A 29 2.85 2.75 31.39
N GLY A 30 1.86 3.49 30.89
CA GLY A 30 0.91 4.23 31.73
C GLY A 30 -0.55 4.02 31.40
N ALA A 31 -0.90 3.41 30.28
CA ALA A 31 -2.29 3.10 29.92
C ALA A 31 -2.66 1.70 30.43
N ALA A 32 -3.88 1.53 30.95
CA ALA A 32 -4.41 0.21 31.24
C ALA A 32 -4.21 -0.69 30.02
N ALA A 33 -3.56 -1.86 30.20
CA ALA A 33 -3.21 -2.79 29.13
C ALA A 33 -4.39 -2.94 28.17
N ASP A 34 -4.14 -2.79 26.87
CA ASP A 34 -5.20 -2.96 25.87
C ASP A 34 -5.83 -4.34 26.05
N PHE A 35 -7.13 -4.41 25.95
CA PHE A 35 -7.81 -5.69 26.05
C PHE A 35 -7.75 -6.48 24.73
N PHE A 36 -7.15 -5.89 23.70
CA PHE A 36 -6.96 -6.48 22.39
C PHE A 36 -5.57 -6.10 21.84
N ASP A 37 -4.81 -7.07 21.35
CA ASP A 37 -3.55 -6.78 20.67
C ASP A 37 -3.81 -5.96 19.38
N PRO A 38 -3.21 -4.78 19.20
CA PRO A 38 -3.45 -3.94 18.03
C PRO A 38 -3.17 -4.63 16.69
N GLN A 39 -2.21 -5.56 16.63
CA GLN A 39 -1.94 -6.30 15.39
C GLN A 39 -3.04 -7.32 15.09
N ARG A 40 -3.65 -7.92 16.11
CA ARG A 40 -4.78 -8.84 15.94
C ARG A 40 -6.07 -8.16 15.51
N LEU A 41 -6.14 -6.83 15.54
CA LEU A 41 -7.27 -6.12 14.92
C LEU A 41 -7.30 -6.33 13.41
N SER A 42 -6.14 -6.42 12.77
CA SER A 42 -6.01 -6.47 11.31
C SER A 42 -5.52 -7.82 10.77
N TYR A 43 -4.78 -8.59 11.54
CA TYR A 43 -4.15 -9.82 11.05
C TYR A 43 -4.41 -11.02 11.94
N GLU A 44 -4.77 -12.12 11.32
CA GLU A 44 -4.82 -13.43 11.93
C GLU A 44 -4.21 -14.44 10.93
N PRO A 45 -3.07 -15.05 11.24
CA PRO A 45 -2.48 -16.06 10.38
C PRO A 45 -3.39 -17.29 10.30
N ASP A 46 -3.38 -17.97 9.14
CA ASP A 46 -4.08 -19.23 8.94
C ASP A 46 -5.61 -19.20 9.24
N PHE A 47 -6.25 -18.05 9.05
CA PHE A 47 -7.71 -17.92 9.21
C PHE A 47 -8.36 -17.27 7.98
N TYR A 48 -8.36 -18.04 6.88
CA TYR A 48 -8.87 -17.67 5.56
C TYR A 48 -10.12 -18.48 5.21
N GLN A 49 -10.59 -18.39 3.99
CA GLN A 49 -11.84 -18.99 3.54
C GLN A 49 -11.99 -20.47 3.95
N PRO A 50 -11.05 -21.41 3.70
CA PRO A 50 -11.22 -22.80 4.11
C PRO A 50 -11.25 -22.99 5.64
N GLN A 51 -10.48 -22.21 6.40
CA GLN A 51 -10.45 -22.29 7.86
C GLN A 51 -11.70 -21.70 8.49
N ILE A 52 -12.23 -20.61 7.91
CA ILE A 52 -13.51 -20.03 8.34
C ILE A 52 -14.64 -21.00 8.07
N ASP A 53 -14.68 -21.61 6.89
CA ASP A 53 -15.67 -22.65 6.57
C ASP A 53 -15.58 -23.85 7.52
N ALA A 54 -14.38 -24.32 7.80
CA ALA A 54 -14.16 -25.41 8.74
C ALA A 54 -14.61 -25.04 10.16
N PHE A 55 -14.35 -23.80 10.59
CA PHE A 55 -14.80 -23.28 11.88
C PHE A 55 -16.33 -23.19 11.92
N LEU A 56 -16.97 -22.60 10.91
CA LEU A 56 -18.43 -22.46 10.85
C LEU A 56 -19.15 -23.80 10.84
N LYS A 57 -18.64 -24.80 10.14
CA LYS A 57 -19.19 -26.17 10.12
C LYS A 57 -19.21 -26.84 11.48
N GLN A 58 -18.32 -26.46 12.38
CA GLN A 58 -18.27 -26.98 13.77
C GLN A 58 -19.26 -26.27 14.70
N GLN A 59 -19.79 -25.12 14.30
CA GLN A 59 -20.76 -24.38 15.13
C GLN A 59 -22.17 -24.97 14.98
N PRO A 60 -22.98 -24.99 16.07
CA PRO A 60 -24.37 -25.45 15.99
C PRO A 60 -25.30 -24.47 15.28
N GLY A 61 -24.92 -23.19 15.19
CA GLY A 61 -25.77 -22.10 14.74
C GLY A 61 -26.06 -22.06 13.25
N VAL A 62 -26.86 -21.08 12.85
CA VAL A 62 -27.38 -20.92 11.49
C VAL A 62 -26.31 -20.56 10.46
N LEU A 63 -25.17 -19.99 10.90
CA LEU A 63 -24.14 -19.48 9.98
C LEU A 63 -23.41 -20.58 9.20
N LYS A 64 -23.47 -21.82 9.65
CA LYS A 64 -22.92 -22.95 8.87
C LYS A 64 -23.68 -23.11 7.56
N GLY A 65 -22.96 -23.01 6.43
CA GLY A 65 -23.56 -23.13 5.11
C GLY A 65 -24.39 -21.91 4.67
N THR A 66 -24.29 -20.78 5.37
CA THR A 66 -24.90 -19.52 4.91
C THR A 66 -24.23 -19.08 3.62
N THR A 67 -25.07 -18.80 2.62
CA THR A 67 -24.64 -18.30 1.30
C THR A 67 -25.46 -17.08 0.92
N PHE A 68 -24.89 -16.28 0.01
CA PHE A 68 -25.51 -15.08 -0.52
C PHE A 68 -25.64 -15.21 -2.04
N PRO A 69 -26.87 -15.35 -2.56
CA PRO A 69 -27.09 -15.41 -4.00
C PRO A 69 -26.97 -14.01 -4.62
N PHE A 70 -26.25 -13.93 -5.71
CA PHE A 70 -26.15 -12.79 -6.60
C PHE A 70 -26.72 -13.17 -7.99
N ALA A 71 -26.78 -12.22 -8.91
CA ALA A 71 -27.42 -12.47 -10.21
C ALA A 71 -26.72 -13.57 -11.03
N ASP A 72 -25.43 -13.71 -10.89
CA ASP A 72 -24.55 -14.55 -11.71
C ASP A 72 -23.72 -15.57 -10.91
N HIS A 73 -23.71 -15.47 -9.58
CA HIS A 73 -22.93 -16.36 -8.69
C HIS A 73 -23.51 -16.46 -7.28
N THR A 74 -22.88 -17.27 -6.44
CA THR A 74 -23.22 -17.42 -5.01
C THR A 74 -21.94 -17.37 -4.19
N GLU A 75 -21.89 -16.48 -3.18
CA GLU A 75 -20.78 -16.39 -2.23
C GLU A 75 -21.12 -17.09 -0.93
N THR A 76 -20.13 -17.73 -0.30
CA THR A 76 -20.26 -18.23 1.07
C THR A 76 -20.03 -17.09 2.07
N LEU A 77 -20.48 -17.30 3.32
CA LEU A 77 -20.15 -16.35 4.40
C LEU A 77 -18.62 -16.24 4.61
N ALA A 78 -17.86 -17.30 4.36
CA ALA A 78 -16.42 -17.29 4.46
C ALA A 78 -15.79 -16.36 3.40
N ASP A 79 -16.27 -16.40 2.16
CA ASP A 79 -15.81 -15.50 1.08
C ASP A 79 -16.06 -14.05 1.44
N VAL A 80 -17.27 -13.73 1.91
CA VAL A 80 -17.64 -12.39 2.36
C VAL A 80 -16.74 -11.91 3.51
N LEU A 81 -16.48 -12.76 4.50
CA LEU A 81 -15.65 -12.38 5.65
C LEU A 81 -14.19 -12.17 5.27
N VAL A 82 -13.63 -12.99 4.36
CA VAL A 82 -12.25 -12.83 3.89
C VAL A 82 -12.12 -11.57 3.05
N SER A 83 -13.02 -11.36 2.07
CA SER A 83 -12.96 -10.20 1.19
C SER A 83 -13.12 -8.88 1.95
N GLN A 84 -14.11 -8.80 2.85
CA GLN A 84 -14.31 -7.60 3.67
C GLN A 84 -13.18 -7.40 4.69
N GLY A 85 -12.70 -8.48 5.33
CA GLY A 85 -11.57 -8.42 6.23
C GLY A 85 -10.32 -7.89 5.55
N ALA A 86 -10.07 -8.31 4.32
CA ALA A 86 -8.95 -7.86 3.51
C ALA A 86 -9.11 -6.39 3.10
N LEU A 87 -10.25 -6.01 2.51
CA LEU A 87 -10.54 -4.64 2.06
C LEU A 87 -10.48 -3.60 3.19
N TYR A 88 -10.94 -3.97 4.39
CA TYR A 88 -11.00 -3.04 5.54
C TYR A 88 -9.86 -3.25 6.55
N SER A 89 -8.85 -4.09 6.25
CA SER A 89 -7.74 -4.44 7.16
C SER A 89 -8.25 -4.90 8.54
N LEU A 90 -9.20 -5.84 8.55
CA LEU A 90 -9.83 -6.34 9.76
C LEU A 90 -9.74 -7.86 9.87
N ASN A 91 -9.47 -8.33 11.08
CA ASN A 91 -9.47 -9.76 11.40
C ASN A 91 -10.91 -10.31 11.40
N PRO A 92 -11.25 -11.31 10.55
CA PRO A 92 -12.59 -11.90 10.49
C PRO A 92 -13.11 -12.46 11.82
N LYS A 93 -12.23 -12.89 12.74
CA LYS A 93 -12.60 -13.37 14.07
C LYS A 93 -13.34 -12.32 14.89
N ILE A 94 -13.03 -11.03 14.69
CA ILE A 94 -13.74 -9.93 15.37
C ILE A 94 -15.21 -9.89 14.95
N VAL A 95 -15.46 -10.00 13.63
CA VAL A 95 -16.83 -9.97 13.09
C VAL A 95 -17.63 -11.18 13.56
N LEU A 96 -17.02 -12.37 13.57
CA LEU A 96 -17.65 -13.60 14.08
C LEU A 96 -17.99 -13.49 15.58
N ALA A 97 -17.07 -12.93 16.38
CA ALA A 97 -17.34 -12.70 17.80
C ALA A 97 -18.45 -11.67 18.04
N LEU A 98 -18.55 -10.63 17.21
CA LEU A 98 -19.66 -9.66 17.26
C LEU A 98 -21.00 -10.30 16.88
N LEU A 99 -21.06 -11.15 15.85
CA LEU A 99 -22.26 -11.88 15.45
C LEU A 99 -22.76 -12.77 16.60
N GLU A 100 -21.84 -13.47 17.26
CA GLU A 100 -22.21 -14.29 18.43
C GLU A 100 -22.66 -13.43 19.61
N GLN A 101 -21.95 -12.36 19.93
CA GLN A 101 -22.30 -11.47 21.02
C GLN A 101 -23.66 -10.78 20.84
N GLN A 102 -23.96 -10.31 19.62
CA GLN A 102 -25.16 -9.51 19.35
C GLN A 102 -26.39 -10.38 19.12
N SER A 103 -26.25 -11.53 18.49
CA SER A 103 -27.35 -12.29 17.94
C SER A 103 -27.25 -13.81 18.09
N GLN A 104 -26.20 -14.32 18.73
CA GLN A 104 -25.95 -15.75 18.98
C GLN A 104 -25.97 -16.62 17.70
N LEU A 105 -25.61 -16.04 16.54
CA LEU A 105 -25.76 -16.73 15.25
C LEU A 105 -24.77 -17.90 15.04
N LEU A 106 -23.70 -18.00 15.83
CA LEU A 106 -22.83 -19.19 15.85
C LEU A 106 -23.41 -20.31 16.69
N SER A 107 -24.25 -19.99 17.69
CA SER A 107 -24.78 -20.98 18.63
C SER A 107 -26.29 -21.29 18.44
N ASP A 108 -27.09 -20.37 17.91
CA ASP A 108 -28.51 -20.57 17.65
C ASP A 108 -28.76 -21.12 16.23
N PRO A 109 -29.30 -22.36 16.12
CA PRO A 109 -29.64 -22.95 14.81
C PRO A 109 -30.92 -22.39 14.20
N ASN A 110 -31.78 -21.71 14.97
CA ASN A 110 -33.11 -21.26 14.55
C ASN A 110 -33.40 -19.81 14.97
N PRO A 111 -32.57 -18.82 14.66
CA PRO A 111 -32.80 -17.44 15.00
C PRO A 111 -34.07 -16.91 14.31
N SER A 112 -34.72 -15.93 14.91
CA SER A 112 -35.86 -15.28 14.27
C SER A 112 -35.43 -14.53 12.98
N PRO A 113 -36.34 -14.33 12.02
CA PRO A 113 -36.04 -13.50 10.83
C PRO A 113 -35.56 -12.08 11.18
N GLU A 114 -36.08 -11.51 12.27
CA GLU A 114 -35.66 -10.19 12.76
C GLU A 114 -34.22 -10.23 13.28
N THR A 115 -33.85 -11.27 14.03
CA THR A 115 -32.48 -11.48 14.54
C THR A 115 -31.49 -11.57 13.37
N LEU A 116 -31.82 -12.33 12.32
CA LEU A 116 -31.00 -12.42 11.11
C LEU A 116 -30.90 -11.08 10.38
N ALA A 117 -32.01 -10.34 10.27
CA ALA A 117 -32.04 -9.06 9.59
C ALA A 117 -31.22 -7.98 10.32
N LEU A 118 -31.10 -8.10 11.66
CA LEU A 118 -30.35 -7.18 12.51
C LEU A 118 -29.16 -7.88 13.21
N ALA A 119 -28.44 -8.70 12.49
CA ALA A 119 -27.39 -9.59 12.99
C ALA A 119 -26.32 -8.92 13.89
N LEU A 120 -25.97 -7.67 13.63
CA LEU A 120 -25.08 -6.86 14.46
C LEU A 120 -25.82 -5.78 15.26
N ASN A 121 -27.16 -5.76 15.23
CA ASN A 121 -28.00 -4.75 15.87
C ASN A 121 -27.71 -3.30 15.46
N LEU A 122 -27.21 -3.11 14.23
CA LEU A 122 -26.96 -1.79 13.65
C LEU A 122 -28.24 -1.28 12.99
N LYS A 123 -28.95 -0.37 13.68
CA LYS A 123 -30.18 0.24 13.19
C LYS A 123 -29.86 1.53 12.43
N GLY A 124 -30.16 1.54 11.13
CA GLY A 124 -30.13 2.76 10.32
C GLY A 124 -31.41 3.57 10.45
N LYS A 125 -31.39 4.83 10.02
CA LYS A 125 -32.57 5.72 10.01
C LYS A 125 -33.72 5.22 9.11
N ASN A 126 -33.42 4.27 8.21
CA ASN A 126 -34.37 3.63 7.29
C ASN A 126 -34.13 2.12 7.29
N GLN A 127 -35.04 1.32 6.76
CA GLN A 127 -34.90 -0.14 6.61
C GLN A 127 -33.69 -0.59 5.75
N SER A 128 -32.91 0.37 5.23
CA SER A 128 -31.69 0.11 4.42
C SER A 128 -30.57 -0.61 5.19
N SER A 129 -30.66 -0.76 6.51
CA SER A 129 -29.70 -1.51 7.33
C SER A 129 -30.05 -2.99 7.51
N LEU A 130 -31.21 -3.46 7.03
CA LEU A 130 -31.68 -4.82 7.25
C LEU A 130 -31.00 -5.84 6.31
N GLY A 131 -30.78 -7.04 6.85
CA GLY A 131 -30.18 -8.18 6.16
C GLY A 131 -28.74 -8.47 6.60
N LEU A 132 -28.41 -9.77 6.70
CA LEU A 132 -27.11 -10.22 7.23
C LEU A 132 -25.92 -9.60 6.49
N LEU A 133 -25.90 -9.67 5.17
CA LEU A 133 -24.82 -9.10 4.35
C LEU A 133 -24.66 -7.59 4.58
N ARG A 134 -25.78 -6.88 4.68
CA ARG A 134 -25.76 -5.43 4.95
C ARG A 134 -25.26 -5.11 6.35
N GLN A 135 -25.65 -5.91 7.34
CA GLN A 135 -25.18 -5.77 8.73
C GLN A 135 -23.66 -6.03 8.84
N LEU A 136 -23.16 -7.06 8.16
CA LEU A 136 -21.71 -7.36 8.10
C LEU A 136 -20.95 -6.16 7.56
N ARG A 137 -21.38 -5.63 6.40
CA ARG A 137 -20.75 -4.47 5.79
C ARG A 137 -20.77 -3.23 6.68
N LEU A 138 -21.91 -2.90 7.28
CA LEU A 138 -22.00 -1.78 8.22
C LEU A 138 -21.06 -1.96 9.42
N GLY A 139 -20.95 -3.19 9.94
CA GLY A 139 -20.06 -3.52 11.04
C GLY A 139 -18.58 -3.29 10.70
N VAL A 140 -18.12 -3.80 9.56
CA VAL A 140 -16.71 -3.61 9.15
C VAL A 140 -16.39 -2.16 8.84
N ILE A 141 -17.33 -1.40 8.24
CA ILE A 141 -17.17 0.03 8.01
C ILE A 141 -17.04 0.80 9.33
N GLU A 142 -17.89 0.50 10.33
CA GLU A 142 -17.79 1.16 11.66
C GLU A 142 -16.48 0.81 12.38
N LEU A 143 -16.01 -0.43 12.27
CA LEU A 143 -14.69 -0.81 12.80
C LEU A 143 -13.56 -0.06 12.09
N ARG A 144 -13.60 0.01 10.76
CA ARG A 144 -12.62 0.78 9.96
C ARG A 144 -12.62 2.26 10.33
N HIS A 145 -13.81 2.88 10.49
CA HIS A 145 -13.93 4.25 10.97
C HIS A 145 -13.31 4.43 12.35
N GLY A 146 -13.45 3.42 13.25
CA GLY A 146 -12.82 3.46 14.56
C GLY A 146 -11.29 3.51 14.49
N LEU A 147 -10.70 2.69 13.62
CA LEU A 147 -9.25 2.70 13.38
C LEU A 147 -8.79 4.06 12.85
N ARG A 148 -9.46 4.58 11.83
CA ARG A 148 -9.15 5.87 11.20
C ARG A 148 -9.30 7.03 12.19
N ASP A 149 -10.46 7.18 12.81
CA ASP A 149 -10.75 8.31 13.69
C ASP A 149 -9.81 8.36 14.90
N TYR A 150 -9.37 7.19 15.38
CA TYR A 150 -8.34 7.10 16.42
C TYR A 150 -6.99 7.58 15.90
N ALA A 151 -6.57 7.07 14.74
CA ALA A 151 -5.30 7.40 14.12
C ALA A 151 -5.20 8.90 13.81
N ASP A 152 -6.24 9.47 13.18
CA ASP A 152 -6.32 10.90 12.86
C ASP A 152 -6.26 11.77 14.12
N ALA A 153 -6.99 11.38 15.17
CA ALA A 153 -7.00 12.14 16.43
C ALA A 153 -5.63 12.16 17.10
N VAL A 154 -4.92 11.04 17.11
CA VAL A 154 -3.57 10.93 17.69
C VAL A 154 -2.55 11.70 16.83
N ALA A 155 -2.60 11.57 15.51
CA ALA A 155 -1.71 12.27 14.60
C ALA A 155 -1.86 13.80 14.70
N ASP A 156 -3.10 14.28 14.86
CA ASP A 156 -3.43 15.70 14.99
C ASP A 156 -3.24 16.24 16.43
N GLY A 157 -2.95 15.39 17.40
CA GLY A 157 -2.88 15.77 18.81
C GLY A 157 -4.22 16.27 19.39
N ARG A 158 -5.34 15.83 18.83
CA ARG A 158 -6.69 16.22 19.25
C ARG A 158 -7.38 15.12 20.08
N PRO A 159 -8.40 15.45 20.88
CA PRO A 159 -9.20 14.43 21.58
C PRO A 159 -9.82 13.43 20.61
N LEU A 160 -9.97 12.19 21.06
CA LEU A 160 -10.71 11.17 20.32
C LEU A 160 -12.16 11.65 20.09
N PRO A 161 -12.74 11.41 18.89
CA PRO A 161 -14.14 11.73 18.63
C PRO A 161 -15.09 11.03 19.58
N ASP A 162 -16.21 11.70 19.86
CA ASP A 162 -17.28 11.17 20.70
C ASP A 162 -17.78 9.82 20.17
N LEU A 163 -18.08 8.91 21.09
CA LEU A 163 -18.82 7.70 20.81
C LEU A 163 -20.29 8.08 20.55
N VAL A 164 -20.80 7.67 19.39
CA VAL A 164 -22.17 7.95 18.97
C VAL A 164 -23.02 6.72 19.17
N PHE A 165 -24.06 6.82 19.97
CA PHE A 165 -24.97 5.75 20.34
C PHE A 165 -26.09 5.57 19.30
N GLN A 166 -26.90 4.51 19.44
CA GLN A 166 -27.93 4.14 18.48
C GLN A 166 -29.01 5.21 18.29
N ASP A 167 -29.28 6.02 19.32
CA ASP A 167 -30.26 7.13 19.36
C ASP A 167 -29.61 8.50 19.04
N ASP A 168 -28.39 8.50 18.45
CA ASP A 168 -27.59 9.68 18.18
C ASP A 168 -27.04 10.41 19.44
N ALA A 169 -27.25 9.87 20.67
CA ALA A 169 -26.59 10.37 21.87
C ALA A 169 -25.05 10.29 21.71
N LYS A 170 -24.35 11.25 22.30
CA LYS A 170 -22.89 11.35 22.21
C LYS A 170 -22.27 11.32 23.61
N GLN A 171 -21.15 10.63 23.71
CA GLN A 171 -20.36 10.60 24.94
C GLN A 171 -18.87 10.62 24.60
N PRO A 172 -18.06 11.50 25.22
CA PRO A 172 -16.63 11.45 25.04
C PRO A 172 -16.08 10.11 25.55
N PRO A 173 -15.12 9.50 24.81
CA PRO A 173 -14.47 8.30 25.29
C PRO A 173 -13.63 8.62 26.54
N PRO A 174 -13.43 7.66 27.46
CA PRO A 174 -12.51 7.81 28.58
C PRO A 174 -11.10 8.20 28.11
N GLU A 175 -10.44 9.05 28.89
CA GLU A 175 -9.05 9.43 28.63
C GLU A 175 -8.13 8.20 28.62
N GLY A 176 -7.16 8.16 27.69
CA GLY A 176 -6.22 7.05 27.55
C GLY A 176 -6.83 5.76 26.98
N MET A 177 -7.99 5.84 26.34
CA MET A 177 -8.58 4.68 25.65
C MET A 177 -7.67 4.23 24.51
N SER A 178 -7.33 2.93 24.46
CA SER A 178 -6.45 2.35 23.44
C SER A 178 -7.16 2.19 22.08
N LEU A 179 -6.35 2.01 21.00
CA LEU A 179 -6.85 1.82 19.63
C LEU A 179 -7.91 0.70 19.56
N GLY A 180 -7.58 -0.50 20.07
CA GLY A 180 -8.49 -1.64 20.02
C GLY A 180 -9.76 -1.42 20.79
N ARG A 181 -9.65 -0.82 21.98
CA ARG A 181 -10.80 -0.52 22.83
C ARG A 181 -11.70 0.54 22.21
N TYR A 182 -11.14 1.61 21.67
CA TYR A 182 -11.89 2.67 20.99
C TYR A 182 -12.64 2.15 19.76
N THR A 183 -11.94 1.37 18.91
CA THR A 183 -12.52 0.78 17.70
C THR A 183 -13.76 -0.07 18.02
N LEU A 184 -13.66 -0.94 19.04
CA LEU A 184 -14.77 -1.78 19.47
C LEU A 184 -15.85 -1.00 20.21
N ALA A 185 -15.48 -0.02 21.05
CA ALA A 185 -16.44 0.83 21.76
C ALA A 185 -17.30 1.63 20.77
N ARG A 186 -16.71 2.19 19.72
CA ARG A 186 -17.42 2.90 18.66
C ARG A 186 -18.47 2.01 17.98
N MET A 187 -18.06 0.79 17.57
CA MET A 187 -18.95 -0.19 16.96
C MET A 187 -20.09 -0.58 17.91
N LEU A 188 -19.77 -0.90 19.17
CA LEU A 188 -20.75 -1.36 20.16
C LEU A 188 -21.70 -0.24 20.63
N ALA A 189 -21.25 1.01 20.70
CA ALA A 189 -22.11 2.16 21.00
C ALA A 189 -23.28 2.26 20.02
N LYS A 190 -23.06 2.01 18.72
CA LYS A 190 -24.10 1.99 17.69
C LYS A 190 -25.18 0.93 17.89
N THR A 191 -24.97 -0.01 18.82
CA THR A 191 -25.92 -1.11 19.09
C THR A 191 -26.79 -0.90 20.32
N ILE A 192 -26.60 0.18 21.08
CA ILE A 192 -27.28 0.47 22.34
C ILE A 192 -27.69 1.95 22.43
N THR A 193 -28.77 2.21 23.20
CA THR A 193 -29.23 3.57 23.53
C THR A 193 -28.83 3.97 24.97
N ASP A 194 -28.69 3.00 25.87
CA ASP A 194 -28.25 3.22 27.26
C ASP A 194 -26.72 3.19 27.33
N THR A 195 -26.12 4.36 27.45
CA THR A 195 -24.65 4.55 27.46
C THR A 195 -23.97 3.80 28.61
N THR A 196 -24.67 3.55 29.70
CA THR A 196 -24.14 2.83 30.89
C THR A 196 -23.87 1.34 30.62
N GLN A 197 -24.41 0.79 29.52
CA GLN A 197 -24.20 -0.61 29.12
C GLN A 197 -22.92 -0.85 28.38
N LEU A 198 -22.26 0.20 27.86
CA LEU A 198 -21.07 0.05 27.00
C LEU A 198 -19.92 -0.71 27.67
N PRO A 199 -19.54 -0.45 28.94
CA PRO A 199 -18.49 -1.23 29.61
C PRO A 199 -18.82 -2.73 29.69
N ARG A 200 -20.09 -3.07 29.97
CA ARG A 200 -20.56 -4.45 30.00
C ARG A 200 -20.50 -5.10 28.61
N LYS A 201 -20.89 -4.37 27.56
CA LYS A 201 -20.80 -4.86 26.15
C LYS A 201 -19.36 -5.16 25.76
N LEU A 202 -18.40 -4.28 26.09
CA LEU A 202 -16.99 -4.52 25.86
C LEU A 202 -16.47 -5.76 26.61
N ALA A 203 -16.80 -5.91 27.88
CA ALA A 203 -16.44 -7.09 28.67
C ALA A 203 -17.04 -8.38 28.09
N THR A 204 -18.30 -8.34 27.67
CA THR A 204 -18.97 -9.50 27.04
C THR A 204 -18.29 -9.84 25.69
N PHE A 205 -17.92 -8.86 24.88
CA PHE A 205 -17.18 -9.12 23.64
C PHE A 205 -15.87 -9.86 23.91
N GLN A 206 -15.09 -9.39 24.90
CA GLN A 206 -13.85 -10.04 25.28
C GLN A 206 -14.04 -11.49 25.72
N GLN A 207 -15.10 -11.76 26.53
CA GLN A 207 -15.44 -13.11 26.95
C GLN A 207 -15.82 -14.01 25.78
N VAL A 208 -16.66 -13.52 24.86
CA VAL A 208 -17.08 -14.26 23.67
C VAL A 208 -15.88 -14.53 22.75
N TYR A 209 -15.07 -13.52 22.48
CA TYR A 209 -13.86 -13.69 21.66
C TYR A 209 -12.91 -14.72 22.27
N THR A 210 -12.64 -14.61 23.59
CA THR A 210 -11.76 -15.54 24.30
C THR A 210 -12.28 -16.97 24.26
N LYS A 211 -13.60 -17.17 24.41
CA LYS A 211 -14.24 -18.48 24.31
C LYS A 211 -14.09 -19.10 22.93
N LEU A 212 -14.19 -18.31 21.85
CA LEU A 212 -14.15 -18.79 20.47
C LEU A 212 -12.73 -18.98 19.95
N PHE A 213 -11.80 -18.07 20.30
CA PHE A 213 -10.54 -17.90 19.62
C PHE A 213 -9.31 -17.77 20.54
N GLY A 214 -9.49 -17.83 21.86
CA GLY A 214 -8.42 -17.60 22.83
C GLY A 214 -8.26 -16.13 23.23
N ASP A 215 -7.26 -15.84 24.07
CA ASP A 215 -7.03 -14.50 24.62
C ASP A 215 -6.65 -13.49 23.52
N PRO A 216 -7.46 -12.44 23.27
CA PRO A 216 -7.19 -11.45 22.24
C PRO A 216 -5.96 -10.58 22.53
N ARG A 217 -5.42 -10.60 23.74
CA ARG A 217 -4.23 -9.83 24.16
C ARG A 217 -2.93 -10.54 23.83
N GLN A 218 -2.95 -11.84 23.56
CA GLN A 218 -1.76 -12.60 23.24
C GLN A 218 -1.34 -12.32 21.80
N SER A 219 -0.23 -11.61 21.63
CA SER A 219 0.45 -11.60 20.35
C SER A 219 0.98 -12.99 20.05
N PRO A 220 0.85 -13.50 18.84
CA PRO A 220 1.61 -14.66 18.42
C PRO A 220 3.10 -14.38 18.60
N GLN A 221 3.80 -15.25 19.33
CA GLN A 221 5.24 -15.14 19.43
C GLN A 221 5.86 -15.38 18.03
N GLY A 222 6.78 -14.49 17.64
CA GLY A 222 7.52 -14.67 16.40
C GLY A 222 6.82 -14.17 15.14
N TRP A 223 6.09 -13.09 15.20
CA TRP A 223 5.67 -12.36 13.99
C TRP A 223 6.90 -12.13 13.10
N PRO A 224 6.80 -12.45 11.79
CA PRO A 224 7.92 -12.22 10.88
C PRO A 224 8.31 -10.76 10.87
N LYS A 225 9.60 -10.49 10.69
CA LYS A 225 10.07 -9.13 10.39
C LYS A 225 9.76 -8.79 8.94
N PRO A 226 9.74 -7.49 8.56
CA PRO A 226 9.66 -7.11 7.16
C PRO A 226 10.68 -7.88 6.32
N ALA A 227 10.22 -8.40 5.18
CA ALA A 227 11.03 -9.26 4.33
C ALA A 227 12.07 -8.46 3.53
N GLU A 228 13.17 -9.11 3.17
CA GLU A 228 14.00 -8.66 2.06
C GLU A 228 13.20 -8.61 0.76
N PRO A 229 13.61 -7.84 -0.26
CA PRO A 229 12.90 -7.72 -1.52
C PRO A 229 12.59 -9.07 -2.17
N PHE A 230 11.31 -9.35 -2.44
CA PHE A 230 10.86 -10.65 -2.96
C PHE A 230 9.77 -10.57 -4.04
N LEU A 231 9.24 -9.37 -4.31
CA LEU A 231 8.20 -9.16 -5.32
C LEU A 231 8.78 -8.98 -6.71
N ILE A 232 8.10 -9.52 -7.71
CA ILE A 232 8.28 -9.17 -9.13
C ILE A 232 7.05 -8.40 -9.62
N ARG A 233 7.15 -7.72 -10.77
CA ARG A 233 6.01 -7.00 -11.33
C ARG A 233 4.83 -7.94 -11.60
N PRO A 234 3.60 -7.56 -11.21
CA PRO A 234 2.41 -8.39 -11.36
C PRO A 234 1.83 -8.39 -12.79
N MET A 235 2.65 -8.13 -13.81
CA MET A 235 2.22 -7.99 -15.19
C MET A 235 3.30 -8.41 -16.18
N THR A 236 2.90 -8.76 -17.41
CA THR A 236 3.83 -9.20 -18.48
C THR A 236 4.44 -8.05 -19.26
N LYS A 237 3.85 -6.86 -19.22
CA LYS A 237 4.33 -5.65 -19.89
C LYS A 237 4.37 -4.48 -18.90
N ALA A 238 5.19 -3.48 -19.18
CA ALA A 238 5.14 -2.22 -18.45
C ALA A 238 3.77 -1.54 -18.65
N ALA A 239 3.27 -0.89 -17.62
CA ALA A 239 1.99 -0.18 -17.63
C ALA A 239 2.12 1.14 -16.88
N MET A 240 1.44 2.16 -17.38
CA MET A 240 1.37 3.47 -16.73
C MET A 240 0.73 3.34 -15.35
N VAL A 241 1.31 4.03 -14.37
CA VAL A 241 0.72 4.18 -13.04
C VAL A 241 -0.37 5.26 -13.10
N THR A 242 -1.57 4.93 -12.67
CA THR A 242 -2.71 5.87 -12.66
C THR A 242 -3.08 6.33 -11.26
N SER A 243 -2.64 5.62 -10.22
CA SER A 243 -2.75 6.05 -8.83
C SER A 243 -1.68 5.41 -7.95
N PHE A 244 -1.28 6.11 -6.90
CA PHE A 244 -0.22 5.73 -5.96
C PHE A 244 -0.80 5.39 -4.60
N PHE A 245 0.00 4.65 -3.79
CA PHE A 245 -0.28 4.47 -2.37
C PHE A 245 -0.20 5.81 -1.63
N ASP A 246 -1.17 6.06 -0.75
CA ASP A 246 -1.24 7.29 0.04
C ASP A 246 -0.63 7.08 1.44
N HIS A 247 0.57 7.62 1.65
CA HIS A 247 1.26 7.54 2.95
C HIS A 247 0.66 8.45 4.03
N ASP A 248 -0.21 9.38 3.66
CA ASP A 248 -0.84 10.27 4.64
C ASP A 248 -1.89 9.52 5.47
N ASN A 249 -2.74 8.75 4.82
CA ASN A 249 -3.68 7.83 5.47
C ASN A 249 -4.38 6.91 4.46
N PRO A 250 -3.87 5.71 4.14
CA PRO A 250 -4.48 4.79 3.18
C PRO A 250 -5.75 4.11 3.71
N LEU A 251 -6.39 4.67 4.71
CA LEU A 251 -7.59 4.13 5.36
C LEU A 251 -8.90 4.66 4.76
N LEU A 252 -8.95 4.96 3.46
CA LEU A 252 -10.11 5.59 2.80
C LEU A 252 -10.47 6.93 3.44
N SER A 253 -9.49 7.67 3.93
CA SER A 253 -9.70 9.02 4.43
C SER A 253 -9.64 10.00 3.27
N GLN A 254 -10.39 11.08 3.38
CA GLN A 254 -10.40 12.14 2.39
C GLN A 254 -9.96 13.42 3.07
N ASN A 255 -8.65 13.65 3.08
CA ASN A 255 -8.04 14.86 3.62
C ASN A 255 -7.74 15.90 2.53
N GLY A 256 -7.99 15.56 1.24
CA GLY A 256 -7.82 16.41 0.09
C GLY A 256 -6.43 16.36 -0.55
N SER A 257 -5.57 15.43 -0.14
CA SER A 257 -4.23 15.25 -0.72
C SER A 257 -3.77 13.80 -0.63
N LEU A 258 -2.94 13.39 -1.59
CA LEU A 258 -2.21 12.13 -1.54
C LEU A 258 -0.74 12.43 -1.22
N LEU A 259 -0.16 11.71 -0.27
CA LEU A 259 1.25 11.75 0.08
C LEU A 259 1.98 10.56 -0.56
N SER A 260 2.78 10.81 -1.60
CA SER A 260 3.54 9.77 -2.27
C SER A 260 4.72 9.27 -1.42
N TYR A 261 5.28 8.10 -1.75
CA TYR A 261 6.47 7.54 -1.10
C TYR A 261 7.73 8.43 -1.21
N TRP A 262 7.75 9.41 -2.09
CA TRP A 262 8.75 10.47 -2.16
C TRP A 262 8.58 11.58 -1.14
N GLY A 263 7.51 11.54 -0.34
CA GLY A 263 7.17 12.60 0.62
C GLY A 263 6.55 13.84 -0.02
N GLN A 264 6.04 13.72 -1.25
CA GLN A 264 5.37 14.82 -1.95
C GLN A 264 3.86 14.71 -1.78
N LYS A 265 3.23 15.85 -1.44
CA LYS A 265 1.77 15.99 -1.44
C LYS A 265 1.27 16.46 -2.80
N THR A 266 0.22 15.81 -3.30
CA THR A 266 -0.45 16.18 -4.54
C THR A 266 -1.96 16.16 -4.36
N ASN A 267 -2.65 17.15 -4.96
CA ASN A 267 -4.11 17.25 -4.96
C ASN A 267 -4.71 16.84 -6.31
N THR A 268 -3.88 16.39 -7.25
CA THR A 268 -4.31 16.12 -8.64
C THR A 268 -4.72 14.69 -8.89
N LEU A 269 -4.50 13.78 -7.93
CA LEU A 269 -4.87 12.37 -8.04
C LEU A 269 -6.19 12.13 -7.30
N TYR A 270 -7.11 11.43 -7.96
CA TYR A 270 -8.50 11.23 -7.54
C TYR A 270 -8.68 10.29 -6.33
N TYR A 271 -7.64 9.58 -5.91
CA TYR A 271 -7.70 8.55 -4.86
C TYR A 271 -6.96 8.98 -3.59
N ASP A 272 -7.50 9.98 -2.93
CA ASP A 272 -7.16 10.29 -1.54
C ASP A 272 -7.53 9.09 -0.64
N GLY A 273 -6.59 8.64 0.15
CA GLY A 273 -6.72 7.42 0.96
C GLY A 273 -6.50 6.11 0.20
N HIS A 274 -5.81 6.12 -0.94
CA HIS A 274 -5.55 4.95 -1.76
C HIS A 274 -4.59 3.97 -1.08
N SER A 275 -4.99 2.68 -1.00
CA SER A 275 -4.25 1.64 -0.26
C SER A 275 -3.32 0.78 -1.13
N GLY A 276 -3.13 1.14 -2.39
CA GLY A 276 -2.34 0.35 -3.34
C GLY A 276 -1.80 1.17 -4.50
N TRP A 277 -1.48 0.47 -5.58
CA TRP A 277 -0.99 1.03 -6.84
C TRP A 277 -1.91 0.61 -7.97
N ASP A 278 -2.36 1.57 -8.77
CA ASP A 278 -3.18 1.31 -9.96
C ASP A 278 -2.32 1.37 -11.22
N TYR A 279 -2.41 0.31 -12.01
CA TYR A 279 -1.72 0.17 -13.28
C TYR A 279 -2.72 0.11 -14.44
N ALA A 280 -2.56 0.97 -15.44
CA ALA A 280 -3.40 1.03 -16.63
C ALA A 280 -3.29 -0.25 -17.47
N LEU A 281 -3.98 -1.30 -17.06
CA LEU A 281 -4.11 -2.59 -17.73
C LEU A 281 -5.56 -2.86 -18.09
N LYS A 282 -5.77 -3.55 -19.19
CA LYS A 282 -7.11 -3.93 -19.67
C LYS A 282 -7.07 -5.30 -20.35
N ALA A 283 -8.19 -5.95 -20.50
CA ALA A 283 -8.27 -7.19 -21.28
C ALA A 283 -7.68 -6.99 -22.69
N PRO A 284 -6.84 -7.92 -23.16
CA PRO A 284 -6.51 -9.23 -22.62
C PRO A 284 -5.19 -9.28 -21.77
N ASP A 285 -4.77 -8.18 -21.14
CA ASP A 285 -3.53 -8.12 -20.37
C ASP A 285 -3.56 -9.09 -19.19
N LEU A 286 -2.50 -9.88 -19.04
CA LEU A 286 -2.40 -10.89 -18.00
C LEU A 286 -1.90 -10.30 -16.69
N VAL A 287 -2.54 -10.71 -15.60
CA VAL A 287 -2.13 -10.40 -14.23
C VAL A 287 -1.40 -11.61 -13.65
N LEU A 288 -0.22 -11.36 -13.07
CA LEU A 288 0.70 -12.38 -12.60
C LEU A 288 0.86 -12.32 -11.08
N ALA A 289 1.14 -13.48 -10.46
CA ALA A 289 1.56 -13.54 -9.07
C ALA A 289 2.89 -12.80 -8.87
N ALA A 290 2.89 -11.75 -8.06
CA ALA A 290 4.09 -10.96 -7.76
C ALA A 290 5.12 -11.75 -6.93
N ALA A 291 4.69 -12.80 -6.23
CA ALA A 291 5.55 -13.72 -5.49
C ALA A 291 4.88 -15.09 -5.36
N GLY A 292 5.67 -16.09 -4.97
CA GLY A 292 5.13 -17.39 -4.62
C GLY A 292 4.30 -17.34 -3.33
N GLY A 293 3.20 -18.09 -3.28
CA GLY A 293 2.32 -18.09 -2.11
C GLY A 293 1.10 -18.98 -2.28
N LYS A 294 0.23 -18.93 -1.28
CA LYS A 294 -1.06 -19.61 -1.29
C LYS A 294 -2.16 -18.65 -1.68
N VAL A 295 -3.00 -19.04 -2.61
CA VAL A 295 -4.24 -18.32 -2.93
C VAL A 295 -5.19 -18.46 -1.74
N VAL A 296 -5.49 -17.37 -1.06
CA VAL A 296 -6.38 -17.34 0.11
C VAL A 296 -7.76 -16.80 -0.20
N PHE A 297 -7.89 -16.15 -1.35
CA PHE A 297 -9.14 -15.69 -1.93
C PHE A 297 -9.02 -15.62 -3.47
N ALA A 298 -10.04 -16.08 -4.19
CA ALA A 298 -10.12 -15.99 -5.64
C ALA A 298 -11.61 -16.05 -6.04
N ASP A 299 -12.30 -14.92 -5.92
CA ASP A 299 -13.74 -14.83 -6.12
C ASP A 299 -14.18 -13.36 -6.26
N TYR A 300 -15.47 -13.11 -6.25
CA TYR A 300 -16.07 -11.79 -6.23
C TYR A 300 -15.99 -11.18 -4.82
N SER A 301 -15.64 -9.90 -4.76
CA SER A 301 -15.58 -9.14 -3.53
C SER A 301 -16.58 -7.99 -3.56
N ASN A 302 -17.36 -7.87 -2.50
CA ASN A 302 -18.24 -6.74 -2.31
C ASN A 302 -17.47 -5.54 -1.73
N ASP A 303 -16.93 -4.72 -2.62
CA ASP A 303 -16.24 -3.47 -2.30
C ASP A 303 -17.20 -2.29 -2.04
N GLY A 304 -18.49 -2.53 -2.17
CA GLY A 304 -19.54 -1.54 -1.87
C GLY A 304 -20.14 -0.83 -3.05
N CYS A 305 -19.73 -1.18 -4.23
CA CYS A 305 -20.29 -0.67 -5.46
C CYS A 305 -21.52 -1.44 -5.93
N ALA A 306 -22.12 -0.98 -7.02
CA ALA A 306 -23.27 -1.64 -7.62
C ALA A 306 -22.91 -3.01 -8.23
N THR A 307 -21.65 -3.18 -8.61
CA THR A 307 -21.09 -4.42 -9.16
C THR A 307 -19.99 -4.94 -8.22
N TYR A 308 -19.70 -6.24 -8.29
CA TYR A 308 -18.68 -6.88 -7.48
C TYR A 308 -17.34 -6.88 -8.21
N ALA A 309 -16.25 -6.65 -7.46
CA ALA A 309 -14.90 -6.78 -7.98
C ALA A 309 -14.48 -8.25 -8.00
N GLN A 310 -13.97 -8.74 -9.13
CA GLN A 310 -13.22 -9.98 -9.17
C GLN A 310 -11.82 -9.75 -8.63
N ALA A 311 -11.41 -10.55 -7.64
CA ALA A 311 -10.15 -10.35 -6.94
C ALA A 311 -9.44 -11.66 -6.61
N VAL A 312 -8.10 -11.60 -6.55
CA VAL A 312 -7.24 -12.66 -6.03
C VAL A 312 -6.41 -12.09 -4.89
N ILE A 313 -6.27 -12.87 -3.80
CA ILE A 313 -5.40 -12.53 -2.68
C ILE A 313 -4.44 -13.69 -2.44
N LEU A 314 -3.14 -13.38 -2.37
CA LEU A 314 -2.08 -14.34 -2.04
C LEU A 314 -1.53 -14.08 -0.64
N GLU A 315 -1.30 -15.15 0.11
CA GLU A 315 -0.53 -15.14 1.36
C GLU A 315 0.86 -15.74 1.12
N HIS A 316 1.91 -15.03 1.47
CA HIS A 316 3.29 -15.39 1.16
C HIS A 316 4.01 -16.13 2.30
N GLY A 317 3.36 -16.32 3.45
CA GLY A 317 3.93 -17.04 4.60
C GLY A 317 4.96 -16.24 5.42
N ASN A 318 5.27 -15.01 5.01
CA ASN A 318 6.20 -14.11 5.69
C ASN A 318 5.49 -12.89 6.33
N GLY A 319 4.18 -12.98 6.52
CA GLY A 319 3.31 -11.91 7.02
C GLY A 319 2.82 -10.95 5.93
N TYR A 320 3.28 -11.12 4.70
CA TYR A 320 2.83 -10.33 3.57
C TYR A 320 1.71 -11.00 2.80
N ARG A 321 0.78 -10.15 2.31
CA ARG A 321 -0.27 -10.50 1.35
C ARG A 321 -0.17 -9.57 0.15
N THR A 322 -0.48 -10.09 -1.05
CA THR A 322 -0.69 -9.28 -2.25
C THR A 322 -2.10 -9.45 -2.77
N PHE A 323 -2.64 -8.36 -3.28
CA PHE A 323 -4.03 -8.25 -3.73
C PHE A 323 -4.04 -7.80 -5.17
N TYR A 324 -4.95 -8.40 -5.95
CA TYR A 324 -5.12 -8.16 -7.38
C TYR A 324 -6.60 -7.95 -7.63
N TRP A 325 -7.02 -6.69 -7.75
CA TRP A 325 -8.42 -6.29 -7.88
C TRP A 325 -8.80 -5.89 -9.30
N HIS A 326 -10.10 -5.81 -9.55
CA HIS A 326 -10.75 -5.37 -10.77
C HIS A 326 -10.51 -6.29 -11.98
N LEU A 327 -10.25 -7.57 -11.73
CA LEU A 327 -10.06 -8.56 -12.78
C LEU A 327 -11.33 -8.74 -13.63
N SER A 328 -11.17 -9.09 -14.91
CA SER A 328 -12.26 -9.54 -15.79
C SER A 328 -12.41 -11.06 -15.81
N GLU A 329 -11.35 -11.79 -15.42
CA GLU A 329 -11.31 -13.25 -15.37
C GLU A 329 -10.35 -13.69 -14.29
N ILE A 330 -10.75 -14.66 -13.46
CA ILE A 330 -9.89 -15.32 -12.47
C ILE A 330 -9.48 -16.69 -13.03
N ARG A 331 -8.19 -17.07 -12.90
CA ARG A 331 -7.63 -18.32 -13.42
C ARG A 331 -7.04 -19.25 -12.38
N VAL A 332 -7.22 -18.93 -11.11
CA VAL A 332 -6.75 -19.72 -9.95
C VAL A 332 -7.89 -19.95 -8.97
N GLN A 333 -7.69 -20.85 -8.02
CA GLN A 333 -8.69 -21.18 -7.01
C GLN A 333 -8.13 -21.02 -5.59
N ALA A 334 -8.99 -20.67 -4.63
CA ALA A 334 -8.60 -20.61 -3.22
C ALA A 334 -8.03 -21.95 -2.75
N GLY A 335 -6.90 -21.90 -2.03
CA GLY A 335 -6.13 -23.07 -1.59
C GLY A 335 -4.99 -23.47 -2.51
N GLU A 336 -4.93 -22.98 -3.73
CA GLU A 336 -3.87 -23.28 -4.69
C GLU A 336 -2.53 -22.67 -4.26
N GLN A 337 -1.42 -23.37 -4.56
CA GLN A 337 -0.06 -22.86 -4.39
C GLN A 337 0.45 -22.35 -5.73
N VAL A 338 0.89 -21.09 -5.75
CA VAL A 338 1.40 -20.45 -6.96
C VAL A 338 2.88 -20.08 -6.83
N GLN A 339 3.57 -19.99 -7.97
CA GLN A 339 4.94 -19.50 -8.07
C GLN A 339 4.95 -18.05 -8.58
N PRO A 340 6.05 -17.29 -8.38
CA PRO A 340 6.19 -15.97 -9.00
C PRO A 340 5.96 -16.07 -10.52
N GLY A 341 5.16 -15.16 -11.09
CA GLY A 341 4.84 -15.16 -12.52
C GLY A 341 3.72 -16.13 -12.94
N THR A 342 3.10 -16.89 -12.02
CA THR A 342 1.88 -17.66 -12.32
C THR A 342 0.77 -16.71 -12.76
N ILE A 343 0.06 -17.04 -13.83
CA ILE A 343 -1.09 -16.24 -14.30
C ILE A 343 -2.24 -16.39 -13.31
N LEU A 344 -2.63 -15.29 -12.68
CA LEU A 344 -3.75 -15.23 -11.74
C LEU A 344 -5.07 -14.93 -12.43
N GLY A 345 -5.04 -14.16 -13.52
CA GLY A 345 -6.23 -13.73 -14.23
C GLY A 345 -5.94 -12.75 -15.36
N VAL A 346 -6.96 -12.05 -15.77
CA VAL A 346 -6.93 -11.01 -16.81
C VAL A 346 -7.38 -9.69 -16.18
N ALA A 347 -6.67 -8.62 -16.49
CA ALA A 347 -7.05 -7.28 -16.03
C ALA A 347 -8.43 -6.86 -16.57
N GLY A 348 -9.16 -6.05 -15.84
CA GLY A 348 -10.50 -5.63 -16.20
C GLY A 348 -10.94 -4.34 -15.53
N GLU A 349 -12.24 -4.26 -15.26
CA GLU A 349 -12.95 -3.09 -14.71
C GLU A 349 -14.10 -3.54 -13.79
N SER A 350 -13.95 -4.66 -13.07
CA SER A 350 -14.99 -5.16 -12.18
C SER A 350 -15.01 -4.39 -10.85
N GLY A 351 -16.19 -4.23 -10.23
CA GLY A 351 -16.37 -3.54 -8.95
C GLY A 351 -16.34 -2.02 -9.04
N CYS A 352 -15.72 -1.36 -8.08
CA CYS A 352 -15.61 0.10 -7.97
C CYS A 352 -14.53 0.73 -8.88
N ALA A 353 -14.30 0.19 -10.06
CA ALA A 353 -13.31 0.73 -10.99
C ALA A 353 -13.86 1.92 -11.79
N ILE A 354 -13.01 2.92 -12.05
CA ILE A 354 -13.25 4.00 -13.01
C ILE A 354 -12.28 3.79 -14.18
N GLY A 355 -12.72 3.00 -15.16
CA GLY A 355 -11.90 2.55 -16.28
C GLY A 355 -11.04 1.33 -15.97
N PRO A 356 -10.60 0.61 -17.01
CA PRO A 356 -9.83 -0.63 -16.85
C PRO A 356 -8.47 -0.38 -16.22
N HIS A 357 -8.16 -1.10 -15.13
CA HIS A 357 -6.86 -1.08 -14.45
C HIS A 357 -6.67 -2.32 -13.58
N LEU A 358 -5.43 -2.57 -13.18
CA LEU A 358 -5.11 -3.47 -12.08
C LEU A 358 -4.86 -2.63 -10.84
N HIS A 359 -5.67 -2.80 -9.80
CA HIS A 359 -5.32 -2.36 -8.45
C HIS A 359 -4.45 -3.43 -7.79
N PHE A 360 -3.20 -3.08 -7.51
CA PHE A 360 -2.24 -3.92 -6.82
C PHE A 360 -1.95 -3.39 -5.42
N GLN A 361 -2.28 -4.16 -4.40
CA GLN A 361 -2.13 -3.76 -3.00
C GLN A 361 -1.25 -4.76 -2.26
N VAL A 362 -0.47 -4.28 -1.31
CA VAL A 362 0.36 -5.10 -0.44
C VAL A 362 -0.02 -4.82 1.01
N GLN A 363 -0.16 -5.88 1.80
CA GLN A 363 -0.31 -5.77 3.26
C GLN A 363 0.83 -6.49 3.97
N TYR A 364 1.28 -5.93 5.08
CA TYR A 364 2.14 -6.59 6.05
C TYR A 364 1.40 -6.67 7.39
N LEU A 365 1.23 -7.90 7.90
CA LEU A 365 0.43 -8.19 9.09
C LEU A 365 -1.00 -7.59 9.02
N GLY A 366 -1.62 -7.68 7.84
CA GLY A 366 -2.98 -7.23 7.57
C GLY A 366 -3.18 -5.71 7.48
N ARG A 367 -2.10 -4.92 7.47
CA ARG A 367 -2.13 -3.47 7.28
C ARG A 367 -1.45 -3.10 5.98
N ASP A 368 -2.02 -2.12 5.30
CA ASP A 368 -1.55 -1.68 3.99
C ASP A 368 -0.14 -1.11 4.09
N VAL A 369 0.72 -1.46 3.12
CA VAL A 369 2.10 -0.96 3.01
C VAL A 369 2.42 -0.66 1.55
N ASP A 370 3.28 0.33 1.35
CA ASP A 370 3.80 0.61 0.02
C ASP A 370 4.97 -0.34 -0.30
N PRO A 371 4.88 -1.15 -1.37
CA PRO A 371 6.00 -2.00 -1.81
C PRO A 371 7.21 -1.21 -2.34
N PHE A 372 7.07 0.08 -2.56
CA PHE A 372 8.17 0.99 -2.91
C PHE A 372 8.89 1.56 -1.68
N GLY A 373 8.38 1.30 -0.47
CA GLY A 373 8.97 1.81 0.76
C GLY A 373 8.73 3.30 0.96
N TRP A 374 9.68 3.97 1.61
CA TRP A 374 9.63 5.40 1.86
C TRP A 374 10.96 6.07 1.53
N CYS A 375 10.92 7.10 0.68
CA CYS A 375 12.07 7.91 0.24
C CYS A 375 11.99 9.38 0.69
N GLY A 376 10.94 9.77 1.38
CA GLY A 376 10.77 11.16 1.83
C GLY A 376 11.85 11.60 2.81
N ALA A 377 12.25 12.88 2.76
CA ALA A 377 13.22 13.44 3.69
C ALA A 377 12.71 13.52 5.15
N LYS A 378 11.42 13.43 5.36
CA LYS A 378 10.77 13.36 6.68
C LYS A 378 10.44 11.91 7.01
N GLU A 379 10.12 11.64 8.28
CA GLU A 379 9.60 10.35 8.71
C GLU A 379 8.32 9.98 7.96
N ASP A 380 8.12 8.70 7.68
CA ASP A 380 6.92 8.20 7.00
C ASP A 380 5.69 8.42 7.89
N ALA A 381 4.73 9.20 7.41
CA ALA A 381 3.50 9.48 8.14
C ALA A 381 2.72 8.20 8.44
N TRP A 382 2.73 7.23 7.51
CA TRP A 382 2.03 5.96 7.68
C TRP A 382 2.70 5.03 8.71
N GLU A 383 4.04 4.95 8.75
CA GLU A 383 4.75 4.17 9.77
C GLU A 383 4.43 4.66 11.19
N HIS A 384 4.29 5.98 11.36
CA HIS A 384 3.99 6.60 12.66
C HIS A 384 2.50 6.72 12.97
N ASN A 385 1.62 6.42 12.02
CA ASN A 385 0.18 6.38 12.25
C ASN A 385 -0.16 5.23 13.21
N PRO A 386 -1.03 5.42 14.23
CA PRO A 386 -1.43 4.35 15.15
C PRO A 386 -2.03 3.10 14.49
N ALA A 387 -2.64 3.26 13.31
CA ALA A 387 -3.12 2.15 12.47
C ALA A 387 -2.12 1.79 11.35
N GLY A 388 -0.96 2.42 11.34
CA GLY A 388 0.03 2.31 10.28
C GLY A 388 0.92 1.07 10.38
N GLN A 389 1.80 0.96 9.42
CA GLN A 389 2.78 -0.11 9.31
C GLN A 389 3.99 0.38 8.51
N ILE A 390 5.15 -0.21 8.76
CA ILE A 390 6.38 0.15 8.05
C ILE A 390 6.31 -0.31 6.59
N SER A 391 6.53 0.63 5.67
CA SER A 391 6.71 0.38 4.25
C SER A 391 8.19 0.20 3.94
N VAL A 392 8.55 -0.86 3.22
CA VAL A 392 9.93 -1.14 2.80
C VAL A 392 9.97 -1.50 1.32
N TRP A 393 11.12 -1.32 0.68
CA TRP A 393 11.32 -1.74 -0.71
C TRP A 393 11.19 -3.25 -0.83
N LEU A 394 10.23 -3.73 -1.60
CA LEU A 394 9.93 -5.16 -1.76
C LEU A 394 10.25 -5.72 -3.16
N TRP A 395 10.64 -4.88 -4.12
CA TRP A 395 10.89 -5.31 -5.50
C TRP A 395 12.25 -6.00 -5.63
N ALA A 396 12.22 -7.32 -5.93
CA ALA A 396 13.41 -8.13 -6.11
C ALA A 396 14.16 -7.80 -7.41
N ASN A 397 15.47 -8.04 -7.41
CA ASN A 397 16.35 -7.92 -8.59
C ASN A 397 16.50 -6.50 -9.16
N VAL A 398 16.01 -5.50 -8.46
CA VAL A 398 16.23 -4.08 -8.77
C VAL A 398 16.53 -3.31 -7.49
N PRO A 399 17.47 -2.35 -7.50
CA PRO A 399 17.81 -1.61 -6.30
C PRO A 399 16.68 -0.67 -5.87
N SER A 400 16.62 -0.38 -4.56
CA SER A 400 15.76 0.72 -4.07
C SER A 400 16.31 2.06 -4.57
N PRO A 401 15.45 2.99 -5.00
CA PRO A 401 15.90 4.35 -5.32
C PRO A 401 16.18 5.20 -4.08
N CYS A 402 15.91 4.68 -2.87
CA CYS A 402 15.98 5.40 -1.61
C CYS A 402 17.11 4.93 -0.70
N GLY A 403 18.12 4.28 -1.17
CA GLY A 403 19.18 3.75 -0.31
C GLY A 403 20.51 3.55 -0.99
N GLU A 404 21.51 3.28 -0.17
CA GLU A 404 22.82 2.91 -0.69
C GLU A 404 22.73 1.60 -1.50
N PRO A 405 23.42 1.53 -2.65
CA PRO A 405 23.40 0.34 -3.49
C PRO A 405 24.01 -0.87 -2.75
N THR A 406 23.34 -2.00 -2.81
CA THR A 406 23.83 -3.25 -2.22
C THR A 406 24.56 -4.12 -3.25
N GLY A 407 25.65 -4.76 -2.85
CA GLY A 407 26.36 -5.86 -3.47
C GLY A 407 26.56 -5.85 -4.99
N GLY A 408 27.68 -5.28 -5.48
CA GLY A 408 28.07 -5.35 -6.91
C GLY A 408 27.35 -4.40 -7.86
N THR A 409 26.44 -3.56 -7.35
CA THR A 409 25.74 -2.52 -8.12
C THR A 409 26.61 -1.27 -8.17
N VAL A 410 26.82 -0.71 -9.37
CA VAL A 410 27.44 0.60 -9.59
C VAL A 410 26.36 1.57 -10.02
N ILE A 411 26.19 2.63 -9.26
CA ILE A 411 25.21 3.68 -9.55
C ILE A 411 25.94 4.95 -9.95
N VAL A 412 25.48 5.59 -11.03
CA VAL A 412 25.91 6.92 -11.45
C VAL A 412 24.67 7.80 -11.51
N ASP A 413 24.56 8.69 -10.56
CA ASP A 413 23.46 9.64 -10.44
C ASP A 413 23.85 11.02 -10.96
N ASP A 414 22.93 11.95 -11.10
CA ASP A 414 23.15 13.28 -11.68
C ASP A 414 24.09 14.18 -10.84
N GLY A 415 24.35 13.83 -9.59
CA GLY A 415 25.34 14.45 -8.71
C GLY A 415 26.68 13.69 -8.59
N SER A 416 26.81 12.53 -9.25
CA SER A 416 27.94 11.62 -9.06
C SER A 416 29.18 12.02 -9.88
N GLU A 417 30.35 11.55 -9.44
CA GLU A 417 31.55 11.52 -10.29
C GLU A 417 31.26 10.64 -11.54
N GLY A 418 31.59 11.15 -12.71
CA GLY A 418 31.28 10.48 -13.99
C GLY A 418 30.00 10.95 -14.66
N PHE A 419 29.17 11.77 -14.01
CA PHE A 419 28.05 12.41 -14.66
C PHE A 419 28.45 13.69 -15.42
N VAL A 420 28.00 13.83 -16.67
CA VAL A 420 28.25 15.01 -17.50
C VAL A 420 26.96 15.41 -18.19
N LYS A 421 26.65 16.72 -18.18
CA LYS A 421 25.49 17.25 -18.90
C LYS A 421 25.88 18.40 -19.82
N ARG A 422 25.12 18.55 -20.90
CA ARG A 422 25.17 19.69 -21.83
C ARG A 422 23.72 20.11 -22.16
N GLY A 423 23.52 21.40 -22.38
CA GLY A 423 22.18 21.98 -22.56
C GLY A 423 21.54 22.38 -21.25
N GLU A 424 20.31 22.83 -21.30
CA GLU A 424 19.56 23.30 -20.14
C GLU A 424 18.75 22.17 -19.55
N TRP A 425 18.92 21.97 -18.24
CA TRP A 425 18.24 20.95 -17.45
C TRP A 425 17.68 21.59 -16.20
N GLN A 426 16.43 21.26 -15.88
CA GLN A 426 15.75 21.65 -14.65
C GLN A 426 15.88 20.54 -13.61
N GLN A 427 15.78 20.89 -12.34
CA GLN A 427 15.80 19.92 -11.24
C GLN A 427 14.41 19.51 -10.81
N SER A 428 14.21 18.23 -10.64
CA SER A 428 13.10 17.62 -9.94
C SER A 428 13.52 17.34 -8.48
N PRO A 429 12.65 17.54 -7.49
CA PRO A 429 12.93 17.16 -6.11
C PRO A 429 12.77 15.66 -5.84
N ILE A 430 12.41 14.87 -6.84
CA ILE A 430 12.22 13.41 -6.76
C ILE A 430 13.14 12.71 -7.76
N GLY A 431 13.53 11.50 -7.44
CA GLY A 431 14.44 10.67 -8.20
C GLY A 431 15.37 9.89 -7.27
N TYR A 432 16.29 9.15 -7.85
CA TYR A 432 17.33 8.50 -7.05
C TYR A 432 18.11 9.56 -6.24
N GLY A 433 18.47 9.27 -4.99
CA GLY A 433 19.17 10.23 -4.13
C GLY A 433 18.38 11.52 -3.79
N ASN A 434 17.07 11.53 -3.94
CA ASN A 434 16.16 12.68 -3.75
C ASN A 434 16.34 13.80 -4.79
N GLY A 435 16.65 13.45 -6.01
CA GLY A 435 16.73 14.40 -7.12
C GLY A 435 16.73 13.71 -8.47
N ALA A 436 16.36 14.47 -9.50
CA ALA A 436 16.52 14.10 -10.90
C ALA A 436 16.63 15.35 -11.77
N LEU A 437 17.14 15.19 -12.97
CA LEU A 437 17.16 16.23 -13.98
C LEU A 437 16.14 15.94 -15.06
N TYR A 438 15.43 16.96 -15.52
CA TYR A 438 14.54 16.85 -16.67
C TYR A 438 14.72 18.04 -17.63
N THR A 439 14.34 17.84 -18.88
CA THR A 439 14.35 18.87 -19.92
C THR A 439 13.21 18.59 -20.89
N ALA A 440 12.69 19.65 -21.51
CA ALA A 440 11.74 19.46 -22.60
C ALA A 440 12.45 18.84 -23.81
N SER A 441 11.85 17.83 -24.43
CA SER A 441 12.36 17.20 -25.62
C SER A 441 12.34 18.15 -26.81
N VAL A 442 13.30 17.96 -27.72
CA VAL A 442 13.38 18.68 -29.00
C VAL A 442 13.26 17.68 -30.15
N ALA A 443 12.66 18.10 -31.25
CA ALA A 443 12.54 17.25 -32.43
C ALA A 443 13.93 16.74 -32.91
N SER A 444 14.00 15.45 -33.23
CA SER A 444 15.22 14.84 -33.74
C SER A 444 15.69 15.52 -35.06
N GLU A 445 16.99 15.52 -35.30
CA GLU A 445 17.56 16.15 -36.50
C GLU A 445 17.06 15.53 -37.83
N VAL A 446 16.62 14.28 -37.79
CA VAL A 446 16.05 13.55 -38.93
C VAL A 446 14.79 14.23 -39.50
N ASN A 447 14.03 14.93 -38.67
CA ASN A 447 12.81 15.63 -39.09
C ASN A 447 12.99 17.16 -39.21
N ARG A 448 14.21 17.68 -39.08
CA ARG A 448 14.48 19.13 -39.19
C ARG A 448 14.72 19.55 -40.62
N PRO A 449 14.02 20.58 -41.10
CA PRO A 449 14.41 21.21 -42.38
C PRO A 449 15.87 21.73 -42.30
N PRO A 450 16.69 21.63 -43.38
CA PRO A 450 18.10 21.99 -43.36
C PRO A 450 18.43 23.41 -42.89
N TRP A 451 17.47 24.35 -42.96
CA TRP A 451 17.64 25.75 -42.53
C TRP A 451 17.40 26.00 -41.04
N VAL A 452 16.90 25.00 -40.30
CA VAL A 452 16.59 25.14 -38.85
C VAL A 452 17.81 24.83 -37.99
N VAL A 453 18.83 24.14 -38.53
CA VAL A 453 20.00 23.68 -37.77
C VAL A 453 20.88 24.83 -37.22
N CYS A 454 20.80 26.04 -37.79
CA CYS A 454 21.60 27.18 -37.34
C CYS A 454 20.96 28.03 -36.22
N SER A 455 19.70 27.83 -35.90
CA SER A 455 18.97 28.67 -34.95
C SER A 455 18.53 27.96 -33.64
N LEU A 456 18.53 26.63 -33.64
CA LEU A 456 18.23 25.83 -32.45
C LEU A 456 19.52 25.13 -32.01
N GLY A 457 20.01 25.42 -30.81
CA GLY A 457 21.21 24.78 -30.25
C GLY A 457 21.17 23.25 -30.34
N LEU A 458 22.32 22.61 -30.10
CA LEU A 458 22.39 21.15 -30.01
C LEU A 458 21.42 20.65 -28.94
N PRO A 459 20.77 19.49 -29.13
CA PRO A 459 19.85 18.92 -28.12
C PRO A 459 20.56 18.77 -26.79
N PRO A 460 19.83 18.92 -25.69
CA PRO A 460 20.33 18.57 -24.36
C PRO A 460 20.80 17.12 -24.34
N ILE A 461 21.92 16.85 -23.69
CA ILE A 461 22.43 15.48 -23.54
C ILE A 461 23.02 15.28 -22.15
N VAL A 462 22.81 14.12 -21.58
CA VAL A 462 23.49 13.66 -20.38
C VAL A 462 24.27 12.38 -20.65
N VAL A 463 25.35 12.19 -19.92
CA VAL A 463 26.23 11.03 -20.04
C VAL A 463 26.60 10.55 -18.64
N TRP A 464 26.41 9.27 -18.40
CA TRP A 464 26.79 8.57 -17.17
C TRP A 464 27.95 7.63 -17.46
N LYS A 465 29.09 7.81 -16.78
CA LYS A 465 30.31 7.03 -16.92
C LYS A 465 30.55 6.22 -15.65
N PRO A 466 30.17 4.93 -15.65
CA PRO A 466 30.36 4.10 -14.45
C PRO A 466 31.85 3.78 -14.23
N SER A 467 32.28 3.82 -12.97
CA SER A 467 33.58 3.30 -12.56
C SER A 467 33.43 1.79 -12.25
N LEU A 468 33.55 0.96 -13.26
CA LEU A 468 33.39 -0.49 -13.12
C LEU A 468 34.63 -1.13 -12.49
N PRO A 469 34.47 -2.01 -11.49
CA PRO A 469 35.61 -2.62 -10.79
C PRO A 469 36.33 -3.66 -11.65
N ASN A 470 35.63 -4.33 -12.57
CA ASN A 470 36.16 -5.40 -13.41
C ASN A 470 35.56 -5.39 -14.82
N ALA A 471 36.23 -5.98 -15.77
CA ALA A 471 35.63 -6.34 -17.05
C ALA A 471 34.64 -7.51 -16.83
N GLY A 472 33.49 -7.46 -17.51
CA GLY A 472 32.47 -8.49 -17.37
C GLY A 472 31.12 -8.11 -17.95
N SER A 473 30.15 -8.98 -17.73
CA SER A 473 28.77 -8.78 -18.14
C SER A 473 27.99 -8.02 -17.05
N TYR A 474 27.37 -6.90 -17.44
CA TYR A 474 26.57 -6.06 -16.53
C TYR A 474 25.19 -5.81 -17.13
N ARG A 475 24.17 -5.94 -16.29
CA ARG A 475 22.82 -5.47 -16.61
C ARG A 475 22.77 -3.96 -16.42
N VAL A 476 22.28 -3.24 -17.41
CA VAL A 476 22.13 -1.77 -17.38
C VAL A 476 20.68 -1.41 -17.11
N LEU A 477 20.46 -0.60 -16.10
CA LEU A 477 19.13 -0.14 -15.70
C LEU A 477 19.12 1.38 -15.66
N ALA A 478 18.01 2.02 -16.08
CA ALA A 478 17.75 3.44 -15.88
C ALA A 478 16.54 3.62 -14.95
N TYR A 479 16.69 4.38 -13.87
CA TYR A 479 15.57 4.75 -13.02
C TYR A 479 14.80 5.90 -13.63
N ILE A 480 13.50 5.71 -13.86
CA ILE A 480 12.60 6.71 -14.44
C ILE A 480 11.73 7.26 -13.30
N PRO A 481 12.04 8.44 -12.74
CA PRO A 481 11.23 9.04 -11.71
C PRO A 481 9.91 9.55 -12.30
N TYR A 482 8.84 9.52 -11.51
CA TYR A 482 7.59 10.19 -11.88
C TYR A 482 7.53 11.56 -11.20
N TYR A 483 7.37 12.61 -11.99
CA TYR A 483 7.27 13.96 -11.46
C TYR A 483 6.24 14.79 -12.21
N LEU A 484 5.28 15.33 -11.48
CA LEU A 484 4.27 16.26 -12.02
C LEU A 484 4.90 17.64 -12.25
N ASN A 485 5.55 17.83 -13.38
CA ASN A 485 6.21 19.07 -13.78
C ASN A 485 5.40 19.90 -14.80
N GLY A 486 4.21 19.44 -15.17
CA GLY A 486 3.36 20.07 -16.19
C GLY A 486 3.74 19.72 -17.63
N LEU A 487 4.70 18.81 -17.82
CA LEU A 487 5.04 18.20 -19.10
C LEU A 487 4.48 16.79 -19.14
N GLU A 488 4.19 16.29 -20.34
CA GLU A 488 3.90 14.87 -20.55
C GLU A 488 5.19 14.07 -20.58
N ASP A 489 5.24 12.93 -19.91
CA ASP A 489 6.40 12.03 -19.97
C ASP A 489 6.65 11.58 -21.41
N SER A 490 7.92 11.46 -21.79
CA SER A 490 8.30 11.06 -23.14
C SER A 490 8.05 9.57 -23.37
N PRO A 491 7.29 9.17 -24.40
CA PRO A 491 7.18 7.76 -24.79
C PRO A 491 8.40 7.26 -25.58
N ASP A 492 9.40 8.11 -25.80
CA ASP A 492 10.45 7.92 -26.82
C ASP A 492 11.82 8.45 -26.31
N MET A 493 12.31 7.88 -25.19
CA MET A 493 13.62 8.22 -24.62
C MET A 493 14.73 7.37 -25.23
N HIS A 494 15.66 7.98 -25.95
CA HIS A 494 16.75 7.30 -26.67
C HIS A 494 18.00 7.19 -25.79
N TYR A 495 18.24 6.02 -25.21
CA TYR A 495 19.48 5.69 -24.50
C TYR A 495 20.51 5.07 -25.46
N GLN A 496 21.75 5.57 -25.45
CA GLN A 496 22.88 4.97 -26.15
C GLN A 496 23.82 4.32 -25.14
N ILE A 497 24.01 3.02 -25.24
CA ILE A 497 24.90 2.24 -24.38
C ILE A 497 26.21 1.94 -25.13
N HIS A 498 27.32 2.51 -24.63
CA HIS A 498 28.67 2.23 -25.18
C HIS A 498 29.30 1.08 -24.40
N HIS A 499 29.44 -0.06 -25.04
CA HIS A 499 29.90 -1.32 -24.47
C HIS A 499 31.05 -1.94 -25.29
N GLN A 500 31.59 -3.06 -24.86
CA GLN A 500 32.79 -3.66 -25.44
C GLN A 500 32.63 -3.98 -26.94
N GLU A 501 31.44 -4.37 -27.38
CA GLU A 501 31.15 -4.75 -28.77
C GLU A 501 30.69 -3.56 -29.64
N GLY A 502 30.61 -2.34 -29.09
CA GLY A 502 30.18 -1.14 -29.82
C GLY A 502 29.15 -0.30 -29.10
N GLU A 503 28.17 0.23 -29.81
CA GLU A 503 27.06 1.03 -29.28
C GLU A 503 25.72 0.38 -29.57
N THR A 504 24.82 0.41 -28.59
CA THR A 504 23.44 -0.06 -28.75
C THR A 504 22.49 1.03 -28.34
N GLU A 505 21.50 1.32 -29.18
CA GLU A 505 20.39 2.19 -28.84
C GLU A 505 19.25 1.40 -28.22
N VAL A 506 18.70 1.91 -27.10
CA VAL A 506 17.50 1.40 -26.45
C VAL A 506 16.51 2.53 -26.26
N VAL A 507 15.30 2.35 -26.80
CA VAL A 507 14.21 3.32 -26.63
C VAL A 507 13.36 2.92 -25.45
N VAL A 508 13.13 3.86 -24.53
CA VAL A 508 12.34 3.66 -23.32
C VAL A 508 11.13 4.59 -23.34
N ASP A 509 9.97 4.01 -23.13
CA ASP A 509 8.75 4.75 -22.90
C ASP A 509 8.64 5.12 -21.40
N ALA A 510 8.84 6.41 -21.07
CA ALA A 510 8.78 6.89 -19.70
C ALA A 510 7.36 6.83 -19.14
N THR A 511 6.33 6.91 -19.97
CA THR A 511 4.92 6.90 -19.53
C THR A 511 4.52 5.60 -18.83
N VAL A 512 5.13 4.47 -19.25
CA VAL A 512 4.85 3.14 -18.69
C VAL A 512 5.94 2.65 -17.73
N ASN A 513 7.08 3.35 -17.63
CA ASN A 513 8.19 3.00 -16.75
C ASN A 513 8.30 3.93 -15.52
N ALA A 514 7.34 4.81 -15.30
CA ALA A 514 7.33 5.73 -14.17
C ALA A 514 7.54 5.03 -12.83
N ASN A 515 8.33 5.64 -11.94
CA ASN A 515 8.72 5.11 -10.63
C ASN A 515 9.36 3.72 -10.67
N SER A 516 10.09 3.41 -11.72
CA SER A 516 10.69 2.09 -11.88
C SER A 516 12.03 2.11 -12.60
N TRP A 517 12.73 0.99 -12.50
CA TRP A 517 13.93 0.75 -13.28
C TRP A 517 13.57 0.17 -14.65
N ALA A 518 13.84 0.93 -15.72
CA ALA A 518 13.77 0.44 -17.08
C ALA A 518 15.01 -0.41 -17.37
N ASP A 519 14.80 -1.61 -17.92
CA ASP A 519 15.90 -2.49 -18.32
C ASP A 519 16.40 -2.10 -19.70
N LEU A 520 17.65 -1.62 -19.76
CA LEU A 520 18.33 -1.27 -21.00
C LEU A 520 19.09 -2.44 -21.61
N GLY A 521 19.10 -3.62 -20.98
CA GLY A 521 19.76 -4.81 -21.48
C GLY A 521 21.00 -5.22 -20.68
N THR A 522 21.64 -6.29 -21.15
CA THR A 522 22.88 -6.83 -20.55
C THR A 522 23.99 -6.82 -21.58
N TYR A 523 25.12 -6.21 -21.24
CA TYR A 523 26.26 -5.99 -22.15
C TYR A 523 27.57 -6.34 -21.47
N ASN A 524 28.58 -6.67 -22.26
CA ASN A 524 29.94 -6.82 -21.77
C ASN A 524 30.64 -5.46 -21.75
N PHE A 525 31.27 -5.15 -20.63
CA PHE A 525 32.03 -3.93 -20.45
C PHE A 525 33.48 -4.22 -20.11
N ASN A 526 34.35 -3.35 -20.60
CA ASN A 526 35.77 -3.33 -20.25
C ASN A 526 36.09 -1.93 -19.71
N PRO A 527 36.50 -1.78 -18.43
CA PRO A 527 36.84 -0.48 -17.85
C PRO A 527 37.87 0.32 -18.64
N ALA A 528 38.78 -0.37 -19.38
CA ALA A 528 39.81 0.28 -20.21
C ALA A 528 39.26 0.97 -21.47
N GLN A 529 38.01 0.69 -21.85
CA GLN A 529 37.34 1.27 -23.03
C GLN A 529 36.41 2.44 -22.69
N ILE A 530 36.42 2.92 -21.45
CA ILE A 530 35.60 4.04 -20.95
C ILE A 530 34.11 3.80 -21.25
N PRO A 531 33.44 2.87 -20.54
CA PRO A 531 32.03 2.60 -20.73
C PRO A 531 31.19 3.83 -20.36
N PHE A 532 30.11 4.06 -21.08
CA PHE A 532 29.13 5.10 -20.74
C PHE A 532 27.72 4.74 -21.23
N VAL A 533 26.74 5.40 -20.63
CA VAL A 533 25.38 5.48 -21.13
C VAL A 533 25.07 6.94 -21.37
N SER A 534 24.39 7.27 -22.43
CA SER A 534 23.94 8.63 -22.70
C SER A 534 22.45 8.67 -23.02
N LEU A 535 21.81 9.80 -22.70
CA LEU A 535 20.43 10.11 -23.04
C LEU A 535 20.43 11.44 -23.79
N SER A 536 19.83 11.45 -24.98
CA SER A 536 19.59 12.66 -25.75
C SER A 536 18.18 13.19 -25.50
N GLY A 537 18.06 14.50 -25.34
CA GLY A 537 16.74 15.18 -25.34
C GLY A 537 16.11 15.33 -26.72
N ALA A 538 16.72 14.73 -27.78
CA ALA A 538 16.12 14.65 -29.11
C ALA A 538 15.17 13.45 -29.18
N THR A 539 13.90 13.67 -29.49
CA THR A 539 12.86 12.63 -29.62
C THR A 539 12.08 12.80 -30.91
N ALA A 540 11.27 11.81 -31.30
CA ALA A 540 10.36 11.93 -32.43
C ALA A 540 9.28 13.00 -32.21
N GLN A 541 8.92 13.26 -30.94
CA GLN A 541 7.92 14.25 -30.54
C GLN A 541 8.59 15.36 -29.70
N ALA A 542 8.54 16.60 -30.18
CA ALA A 542 9.01 17.75 -29.42
C ALA A 542 8.00 18.14 -28.33
N GLY A 543 8.51 18.54 -27.14
CA GLY A 543 7.70 19.09 -26.05
C GLY A 543 7.29 18.09 -24.97
N SER A 544 7.64 16.81 -25.05
CA SER A 544 7.58 15.86 -23.94
C SER A 544 8.79 16.03 -23.01
N GLY A 545 8.60 15.77 -21.74
CA GLY A 545 9.61 15.99 -20.70
C GLY A 545 10.13 14.71 -20.06
#